data_55c8da8499351662438f8d8a6553c19a
#
_entry.id   55c8da8499351662438f8d8a6553c19a
#
_cell.length_a   1.000
_cell.length_b   1.000
_cell.length_c   1.000
_cell.angle_alpha   90.00
_cell.angle_beta   90.00
_cell.angle_gamma   90.00
#
_symmetry.space_group_name_H-M   'P 1'
#
loop_
_entity.id
_entity.type
_entity.pdbx_description
1 polymer ?
#
loop_
_entity_poly.entity_id
_entity_poly.type
_entity_poly.pdbx_seq_one_letter_code
_entity_poly.pdbx_strand_id
1 'polypeptide(L)'
;MDLTQKQIAYKIKPITEEMCFQDYQALEKMGKDLINGKENVVTDRCRVGNNAVDYFTFEERLRTRSKYNIHFFDFVREIETFKKKKFINTMLKYYKEVKNKNNTKNEFVVLKEVFNICIGAINIFRPLVAMEIYNLYKPNCILDICAGWGGRCIGACALKIPHYIGIDINSNLKDGYDKMKEFYKDKSETKISMIFEDSLLVDYSSLPKYDMVFTSPPYYALEKYSHNVNYQTKSKMNEEFYTPLFKKAYENLQPNGHFILNVN
;
A
#
# COMPACT_ATOMS: atom_id res chain seq x y z
N MET A 1 -26.21 17.53 -5.97
CA MET A 1 -25.46 17.23 -4.75
C MET A 1 -24.08 16.70 -5.16
N ASP A 2 -23.05 17.39 -4.73
CA ASP A 2 -21.68 16.91 -5.00
C ASP A 2 -21.39 15.69 -4.15
N LEU A 3 -20.85 14.64 -4.79
CA LEU A 3 -20.48 13.40 -4.10
C LEU A 3 -19.29 13.63 -3.15
N THR A 4 -19.33 13.04 -1.98
CA THR A 4 -18.19 13.03 -1.07
C THR A 4 -17.04 12.19 -1.62
N GLN A 5 -15.81 12.42 -1.15
CA GLN A 5 -14.64 11.62 -1.55
C GLN A 5 -14.84 10.13 -1.28
N LYS A 6 -15.47 9.77 -0.14
CA LYS A 6 -15.84 8.40 0.20
C LYS A 6 -16.81 7.78 -0.80
N GLN A 7 -17.83 8.53 -1.22
CA GLN A 7 -18.79 8.06 -2.24
C GLN A 7 -18.12 7.86 -3.59
N ILE A 8 -17.22 8.77 -3.99
CA ILE A 8 -16.43 8.61 -5.22
C ILE A 8 -15.53 7.37 -5.15
N ALA A 9 -14.81 7.18 -4.04
CA ALA A 9 -13.98 6.00 -3.84
C ALA A 9 -14.78 4.70 -3.94
N TYR A 10 -15.95 4.64 -3.31
CA TYR A 10 -16.86 3.50 -3.40
C TYR A 10 -17.38 3.26 -4.81
N LYS A 11 -17.67 4.32 -5.59
CA LYS A 11 -18.07 4.16 -7.00
C LYS A 11 -16.95 3.60 -7.88
N ILE A 12 -15.68 3.85 -7.53
CA ILE A 12 -14.54 3.28 -8.27
C ILE A 12 -14.34 1.81 -7.90
N LYS A 13 -14.35 1.50 -6.60
CA LYS A 13 -14.18 0.15 -6.06
C LYS A 13 -15.20 -0.13 -4.97
N PRO A 14 -16.35 -0.70 -5.30
CA PRO A 14 -17.40 -1.04 -4.32
C PRO A 14 -17.06 -2.34 -3.57
N ILE A 15 -15.97 -2.32 -2.78
CA ILE A 15 -15.54 -3.49 -2.02
C ILE A 15 -16.38 -3.57 -0.74
N THR A 16 -17.09 -4.68 -0.57
CA THR A 16 -17.82 -5.00 0.64
C THR A 16 -16.94 -5.79 1.63
N GLU A 17 -17.37 -5.88 2.87
CA GLU A 17 -16.67 -6.69 3.88
C GLU A 17 -16.58 -8.16 3.45
N GLU A 18 -17.66 -8.69 2.87
CA GLU A 18 -17.70 -10.05 2.32
C GLU A 18 -16.65 -10.24 1.20
N MET A 19 -16.53 -9.30 0.28
CA MET A 19 -15.50 -9.35 -0.79
C MET A 19 -14.08 -9.27 -0.20
N CYS A 20 -13.88 -8.46 0.84
CA CYS A 20 -12.61 -8.38 1.57
C CYS A 20 -12.28 -9.74 2.20
N PHE A 21 -13.25 -10.37 2.84
CA PHE A 21 -13.09 -11.67 3.49
C PHE A 21 -12.78 -12.79 2.48
N GLN A 22 -13.50 -12.84 1.37
CA GLN A 22 -13.26 -13.83 0.30
C GLN A 22 -11.87 -13.67 -0.31
N ASP A 23 -11.41 -12.43 -0.53
CA ASP A 23 -10.06 -12.15 -1.04
C ASP A 23 -8.98 -12.57 -0.03
N TYR A 24 -9.24 -12.36 1.26
CA TYR A 24 -8.35 -12.84 2.34
C TYR A 24 -8.31 -14.38 2.43
N GLN A 25 -9.45 -15.06 2.34
CA GLN A 25 -9.49 -16.52 2.30
C GLN A 25 -8.70 -17.10 1.10
N ALA A 26 -8.78 -16.41 -0.04
CA ALA A 26 -7.97 -16.78 -1.20
C ALA A 26 -6.46 -16.61 -0.91
N LEU A 27 -6.05 -15.55 -0.20
CA LEU A 27 -4.67 -15.39 0.27
C LEU A 27 -4.24 -16.52 1.21
N GLU A 28 -5.07 -16.88 2.20
CA GLU A 28 -4.75 -17.99 3.11
C GLU A 28 -4.55 -19.32 2.37
N LYS A 29 -5.41 -19.59 1.36
CA LYS A 29 -5.26 -20.78 0.50
C LYS A 29 -3.93 -20.75 -0.26
N MET A 30 -3.59 -19.61 -0.87
CA MET A 30 -2.31 -19.44 -1.57
C MET A 30 -1.12 -19.53 -0.60
N GLY A 31 -1.29 -19.05 0.64
CA GLY A 31 -0.29 -19.21 1.71
C GLY A 31 -0.01 -20.66 2.05
N LYS A 32 -1.04 -21.49 2.14
CA LYS A 32 -0.87 -22.96 2.30
C LYS A 32 -0.14 -23.59 1.11
N ASP A 33 -0.46 -23.16 -0.10
CA ASP A 33 0.23 -23.62 -1.31
C ASP A 33 1.73 -23.25 -1.26
N LEU A 34 2.08 -22.02 -0.84
CA LEU A 34 3.47 -21.58 -0.66
C LEU A 34 4.22 -22.39 0.41
N ILE A 35 3.60 -22.60 1.57
CA ILE A 35 4.19 -23.37 2.66
C ILE A 35 4.46 -24.83 2.25
N ASN A 36 3.59 -25.39 1.42
CA ASN A 36 3.72 -26.74 0.89
C ASN A 36 4.70 -26.84 -0.30
N GLY A 37 5.40 -25.76 -0.64
CA GLY A 37 6.41 -25.75 -1.70
C GLY A 37 5.85 -25.78 -3.12
N LYS A 38 4.59 -25.41 -3.33
CA LYS A 38 4.00 -25.34 -4.66
C LYS A 38 4.66 -24.24 -5.49
N GLU A 39 5.12 -24.58 -6.68
CA GLU A 39 5.73 -23.62 -7.59
C GLU A 39 4.70 -22.70 -8.25
N ASN A 40 5.14 -21.52 -8.68
CA ASN A 40 4.37 -20.53 -9.44
C ASN A 40 3.06 -20.07 -8.78
N VAL A 41 3.00 -20.08 -7.44
CA VAL A 41 1.87 -19.50 -6.69
C VAL A 41 1.79 -18.00 -6.90
N VAL A 42 2.95 -17.31 -6.87
CA VAL A 42 3.06 -15.87 -7.09
C VAL A 42 3.38 -15.59 -8.55
N THR A 43 2.49 -14.89 -9.23
CA THR A 43 2.70 -14.45 -10.62
C THR A 43 2.55 -12.96 -10.75
N ASP A 44 3.14 -12.37 -11.79
CA ASP A 44 3.07 -10.92 -12.04
C ASP A 44 1.63 -10.41 -12.25
N ARG A 45 0.74 -11.27 -12.70
CA ARG A 45 -0.66 -10.93 -12.99
C ARG A 45 -1.60 -11.18 -11.80
N CYS A 46 -1.17 -11.94 -10.79
CA CYS A 46 -2.01 -12.24 -9.64
C CYS A 46 -2.26 -10.97 -8.80
N ARG A 47 -3.52 -10.73 -8.48
CA ARG A 47 -3.99 -9.57 -7.69
C ARG A 47 -4.79 -9.98 -6.45
N VAL A 48 -4.76 -11.26 -6.10
CA VAL A 48 -5.39 -11.77 -4.87
C VAL A 48 -4.81 -11.04 -3.67
N GLY A 49 -5.66 -10.62 -2.77
CA GLY A 49 -5.34 -9.79 -1.60
C GLY A 49 -5.38 -8.28 -1.84
N ASN A 50 -5.42 -7.83 -3.10
CA ASN A 50 -5.48 -6.40 -3.38
C ASN A 50 -6.81 -5.76 -2.96
N ASN A 51 -7.93 -6.49 -3.03
CA ASN A 51 -9.21 -5.98 -2.54
C ASN A 51 -9.22 -5.89 -1.02
N ALA A 52 -8.59 -6.83 -0.33
CA ALA A 52 -8.42 -6.75 1.12
C ALA A 52 -7.65 -5.48 1.55
N VAL A 53 -6.58 -5.11 0.83
CA VAL A 53 -5.85 -3.85 1.06
C VAL A 53 -6.74 -2.63 0.79
N ASP A 54 -7.40 -2.63 -0.37
CA ASP A 54 -8.20 -1.49 -0.81
C ASP A 54 -9.45 -1.26 0.06
N TYR A 55 -10.01 -2.31 0.66
CA TYR A 55 -11.12 -2.19 1.60
C TYR A 55 -10.81 -1.24 2.77
N PHE A 56 -9.59 -1.27 3.28
CA PHE A 56 -9.17 -0.47 4.42
C PHE A 56 -8.56 0.88 4.06
N THR A 57 -7.85 0.98 2.92
CA THR A 57 -6.95 2.13 2.67
C THR A 57 -7.14 2.81 1.31
N PHE A 58 -8.11 2.38 0.48
CA PHE A 58 -8.28 2.88 -0.88
C PHE A 58 -8.59 4.38 -0.94
N GLU A 59 -9.46 4.88 -0.05
CA GLU A 59 -9.82 6.30 -0.03
C GLU A 59 -8.60 7.17 0.26
N GLU A 60 -7.80 6.82 1.27
CA GLU A 60 -6.60 7.59 1.62
C GLU A 60 -5.55 7.50 0.49
N ARG A 61 -5.45 6.36 -0.18
CA ARG A 61 -4.58 6.21 -1.34
C ARG A 61 -4.97 7.15 -2.50
N LEU A 62 -6.26 7.42 -2.71
CA LEU A 62 -6.72 8.40 -3.70
C LEU A 62 -6.38 9.85 -3.31
N ARG A 63 -6.09 10.14 -2.02
CA ARG A 63 -5.63 11.44 -1.52
C ARG A 63 -4.12 11.64 -1.68
N THR A 64 -3.36 10.58 -1.97
CA THR A 64 -1.92 10.69 -2.19
C THR A 64 -1.64 11.47 -3.46
N ARG A 65 -0.68 12.40 -3.39
CA ARG A 65 -0.30 13.25 -4.51
C ARG A 65 0.75 12.56 -5.37
N SER A 66 0.57 12.65 -6.67
CA SER A 66 1.55 12.22 -7.66
C SER A 66 2.78 13.14 -7.67
N LYS A 67 3.77 12.80 -8.49
CA LYS A 67 4.94 13.67 -8.77
C LYS A 67 4.56 15.08 -9.26
N TYR A 68 3.37 15.28 -9.81
CA TYR A 68 2.85 16.58 -10.23
C TYR A 68 2.12 17.35 -9.12
N ASN A 69 2.15 16.85 -7.89
CA ASN A 69 1.45 17.41 -6.74
C ASN A 69 -0.07 17.48 -6.90
N ILE A 70 -0.66 16.51 -7.60
CA ILE A 70 -2.10 16.38 -7.85
C ILE A 70 -2.56 15.03 -7.29
N HIS A 71 -3.61 15.01 -6.48
CA HIS A 71 -4.29 13.78 -6.08
C HIS A 71 -5.56 13.54 -6.93
N PHE A 72 -6.11 12.34 -6.84
CA PHE A 72 -7.23 11.96 -7.71
C PHE A 72 -8.46 12.84 -7.54
N PHE A 73 -8.80 13.26 -6.33
CA PHE A 73 -9.97 14.12 -6.10
C PHE A 73 -9.79 15.55 -6.64
N ASP A 74 -8.56 16.09 -6.69
CA ASP A 74 -8.26 17.34 -7.39
C ASP A 74 -8.50 17.17 -8.90
N PHE A 75 -8.04 16.05 -9.46
CA PHE A 75 -8.24 15.75 -10.88
C PHE A 75 -9.74 15.65 -11.25
N VAL A 76 -10.55 15.02 -10.40
CA VAL A 76 -12.02 14.93 -10.61
C VAL A 76 -12.65 16.32 -10.51
N ARG A 77 -12.33 17.08 -9.48
CA ARG A 77 -12.89 18.41 -9.23
C ARG A 77 -12.59 19.39 -10.37
N GLU A 78 -11.38 19.32 -10.91
CA GLU A 78 -10.87 20.24 -11.92
C GLU A 78 -10.84 19.63 -13.32
N ILE A 79 -11.65 18.60 -13.57
CA ILE A 79 -11.60 17.81 -14.82
C ILE A 79 -11.74 18.67 -16.07
N GLU A 80 -12.56 19.72 -16.05
CA GLU A 80 -12.73 20.62 -17.20
C GLU A 80 -11.45 21.39 -17.52
N THR A 81 -10.66 21.73 -16.52
CA THR A 81 -9.33 22.33 -16.69
C THR A 81 -8.34 21.32 -17.28
N PHE A 82 -8.37 20.08 -16.79
CA PHE A 82 -7.51 19.02 -17.31
C PHE A 82 -7.85 18.63 -18.75
N LYS A 83 -9.11 18.66 -19.17
CA LYS A 83 -9.55 18.43 -20.55
C LYS A 83 -8.94 19.41 -21.56
N LYS A 84 -8.50 20.59 -21.15
CA LYS A 84 -7.79 21.54 -22.02
C LYS A 84 -6.42 21.03 -22.45
N LYS A 85 -5.82 20.08 -21.70
CA LYS A 85 -4.57 19.42 -22.08
C LYS A 85 -4.86 18.34 -23.13
N LYS A 86 -4.33 18.51 -24.36
CA LYS A 86 -4.61 17.65 -25.51
C LYS A 86 -4.43 16.16 -25.19
N PHE A 87 -3.34 15.79 -24.51
CA PHE A 87 -3.07 14.39 -24.17
C PHE A 87 -4.14 13.80 -23.25
N ILE A 88 -4.52 14.52 -22.18
CA ILE A 88 -5.56 14.05 -21.24
C ILE A 88 -6.91 13.92 -21.96
N ASN A 89 -7.29 14.90 -22.78
CA ASN A 89 -8.53 14.85 -23.53
C ASN A 89 -8.57 13.66 -24.50
N THR A 90 -7.47 13.40 -25.19
CA THR A 90 -7.35 12.23 -26.08
C THR A 90 -7.51 10.92 -25.29
N MET A 91 -6.86 10.80 -24.12
CA MET A 91 -6.98 9.61 -23.28
C MET A 91 -8.41 9.44 -22.73
N LEU A 92 -9.07 10.52 -22.30
CA LEU A 92 -10.46 10.47 -21.84
C LEU A 92 -11.40 9.96 -22.95
N LYS A 93 -11.26 10.47 -24.18
CA LYS A 93 -12.04 9.98 -25.34
C LYS A 93 -11.75 8.51 -25.61
N TYR A 94 -10.48 8.11 -25.67
CA TYR A 94 -10.09 6.72 -25.92
C TYR A 94 -10.66 5.77 -24.85
N TYR A 95 -10.54 6.14 -23.57
CA TYR A 95 -11.09 5.30 -22.51
C TYR A 95 -12.62 5.21 -22.54
N LYS A 96 -13.31 6.30 -22.86
CA LYS A 96 -14.76 6.33 -22.96
C LYS A 96 -15.26 5.54 -24.18
N GLU A 97 -14.71 5.81 -25.36
CA GLU A 97 -15.25 5.35 -26.65
C GLU A 97 -14.70 3.96 -27.04
N VAL A 98 -13.47 3.63 -26.67
CA VAL A 98 -12.81 2.38 -27.04
C VAL A 98 -12.75 1.38 -25.88
N LYS A 99 -12.17 1.78 -24.75
CA LYS A 99 -11.98 0.87 -23.60
C LYS A 99 -13.27 0.61 -22.83
N ASN A 100 -14.21 1.52 -22.86
CA ASN A 100 -15.52 1.42 -22.21
C ASN A 100 -16.68 1.51 -23.21
N LYS A 101 -16.48 1.05 -24.46
CA LYS A 101 -17.50 1.09 -25.53
C LYS A 101 -18.83 0.44 -25.11
N ASN A 102 -18.78 -0.57 -24.27
CA ASN A 102 -19.97 -1.28 -23.76
C ASN A 102 -20.56 -0.61 -22.50
N ASN A 103 -20.05 0.55 -22.10
CA ASN A 103 -20.51 1.34 -20.96
C ASN A 103 -20.61 0.58 -19.62
N THR A 104 -19.70 -0.39 -19.42
CA THR A 104 -19.66 -1.23 -18.20
C THR A 104 -19.00 -0.56 -17.01
N LYS A 105 -18.17 0.48 -17.27
CA LYS A 105 -17.47 1.26 -16.23
C LYS A 105 -18.17 2.60 -16.06
N ASN A 106 -18.41 2.97 -14.81
CA ASN A 106 -18.89 4.33 -14.51
C ASN A 106 -17.80 5.38 -14.76
N GLU A 107 -18.20 6.65 -14.78
CA GLU A 107 -17.33 7.79 -15.09
C GLU A 107 -16.09 7.84 -14.18
N PHE A 108 -16.24 7.60 -12.86
CA PHE A 108 -15.12 7.68 -11.91
C PHE A 108 -14.07 6.59 -12.15
N VAL A 109 -14.47 5.40 -12.58
CA VAL A 109 -13.54 4.34 -12.99
C VAL A 109 -12.74 4.77 -14.20
N VAL A 110 -13.40 5.35 -15.22
CA VAL A 110 -12.73 5.89 -16.42
C VAL A 110 -11.75 7.01 -16.04
N LEU A 111 -12.19 7.96 -15.21
CA LEU A 111 -11.33 9.04 -14.72
C LEU A 111 -10.10 8.51 -13.94
N LYS A 112 -10.28 7.45 -13.13
CA LYS A 112 -9.18 6.84 -12.38
C LYS A 112 -8.17 6.16 -13.30
N GLU A 113 -8.61 5.48 -14.35
CA GLU A 113 -7.73 4.87 -15.35
C GLU A 113 -6.91 5.94 -16.09
N VAL A 114 -7.55 7.02 -16.50
CA VAL A 114 -6.87 8.15 -17.17
C VAL A 114 -5.91 8.86 -16.22
N PHE A 115 -6.31 9.08 -14.96
CA PHE A 115 -5.43 9.64 -13.92
C PHE A 115 -4.17 8.80 -13.76
N ASN A 116 -4.30 7.48 -13.67
CA ASN A 116 -3.16 6.57 -13.49
C ASN A 116 -2.13 6.70 -14.62
N ILE A 117 -2.58 6.89 -15.85
CA ILE A 117 -1.71 6.99 -17.02
C ILE A 117 -1.13 8.39 -17.19
N CYS A 118 -1.97 9.43 -17.05
CA CYS A 118 -1.59 10.80 -17.39
C CYS A 118 -0.90 11.54 -16.24
N ILE A 119 -1.23 11.20 -15.01
CA ILE A 119 -0.80 11.92 -13.80
C ILE A 119 0.12 11.03 -12.95
N GLY A 120 -0.31 9.81 -12.63
CA GLY A 120 0.50 8.84 -11.91
C GLY A 120 -0.35 7.87 -11.09
N ALA A 121 0.01 6.61 -11.17
CA ALA A 121 -0.60 5.56 -10.36
C ALA A 121 0.08 5.49 -8.99
N ILE A 122 -0.71 5.48 -7.93
CA ILE A 122 -0.24 5.16 -6.58
C ILE A 122 -0.53 3.67 -6.36
N ASN A 123 0.53 2.88 -6.32
CA ASN A 123 0.43 1.44 -6.25
C ASN A 123 0.45 0.93 -4.81
N ILE A 124 -0.09 -0.27 -4.59
CA ILE A 124 0.04 -1.01 -3.33
C ILE A 124 1.19 -2.00 -3.45
N PHE A 125 1.82 -2.31 -2.32
CA PHE A 125 2.63 -3.52 -2.23
C PHE A 125 1.68 -4.73 -2.15
N ARG A 126 1.82 -5.70 -3.06
CA ARG A 126 0.91 -6.85 -3.14
C ARG A 126 1.09 -7.78 -1.94
N PRO A 127 0.02 -8.14 -1.20
CA PRO A 127 0.12 -9.08 -0.09
C PRO A 127 0.78 -10.41 -0.48
N LEU A 128 0.47 -10.93 -1.64
CA LEU A 128 1.00 -12.21 -2.12
C LEU A 128 2.53 -12.19 -2.30
N VAL A 129 3.11 -11.06 -2.76
CA VAL A 129 4.58 -10.91 -2.85
C VAL A 129 5.21 -10.85 -1.45
N ALA A 130 4.53 -10.19 -0.50
CA ALA A 130 4.98 -10.20 0.89
C ALA A 130 4.99 -11.62 1.47
N MET A 131 3.94 -12.40 1.20
CA MET A 131 3.82 -13.79 1.64
C MET A 131 4.93 -14.68 1.08
N GLU A 132 5.32 -14.50 -0.18
CA GLU A 132 6.44 -15.22 -0.79
C GLU A 132 7.74 -14.98 -0.01
N ILE A 133 8.03 -13.70 0.29
CA ILE A 133 9.20 -13.31 1.08
C ILE A 133 9.12 -13.87 2.50
N TYR A 134 7.98 -13.76 3.17
CA TYR A 134 7.79 -14.30 4.51
C TYR A 134 7.93 -15.83 4.54
N ASN A 135 7.43 -16.53 3.53
CA ASN A 135 7.58 -17.98 3.43
C ASN A 135 9.05 -18.41 3.21
N LEU A 136 9.85 -17.59 2.52
CA LEU A 136 11.27 -17.85 2.30
C LEU A 136 12.07 -17.72 3.58
N TYR A 137 11.82 -16.66 4.37
CA TYR A 137 12.63 -16.33 5.56
C TYR A 137 12.00 -16.74 6.89
N LYS A 138 10.71 -17.05 6.93
CA LYS A 138 9.93 -17.54 8.10
C LYS A 138 10.11 -16.71 9.37
N PRO A 139 9.86 -15.38 9.31
CA PRO A 139 10.04 -14.51 10.47
C PRO A 139 9.01 -14.78 11.56
N ASN A 140 9.39 -14.50 12.82
CA ASN A 140 8.47 -14.47 13.96
C ASN A 140 7.94 -13.06 14.24
N CYS A 141 8.76 -12.04 14.00
CA CYS A 141 8.39 -10.65 14.22
C CYS A 141 8.94 -9.77 13.11
N ILE A 142 8.03 -9.13 12.38
CA ILE A 142 8.35 -8.24 11.26
C ILE A 142 8.28 -6.80 11.75
N LEU A 143 9.31 -6.02 11.42
CA LEU A 143 9.29 -4.56 11.49
C LEU A 143 9.18 -3.98 10.08
N ASP A 144 8.13 -3.20 9.84
CA ASP A 144 7.90 -2.45 8.61
C ASP A 144 7.96 -0.94 8.90
N ILE A 145 9.08 -0.33 8.59
CA ILE A 145 9.38 1.06 8.95
C ILE A 145 8.72 2.11 8.05
N CYS A 146 7.99 1.68 7.01
CA CYS A 146 7.15 2.50 6.13
C CYS A 146 5.95 1.65 5.69
N ALA A 147 5.03 1.39 6.61
CA ALA A 147 3.98 0.38 6.49
C ALA A 147 3.01 0.62 5.31
N GLY A 148 2.76 1.87 4.97
CA GLY A 148 1.93 2.27 3.84
C GLY A 148 0.51 1.71 3.89
N TRP A 149 0.05 1.14 2.78
CA TRP A 149 -1.34 0.76 2.57
C TRP A 149 -1.76 -0.58 3.22
N GLY A 150 -0.86 -1.26 3.93
CA GLY A 150 -1.17 -2.49 4.67
C GLY A 150 -0.98 -3.79 3.89
N GLY A 151 -0.46 -3.75 2.67
CA GLY A 151 -0.26 -4.98 1.89
C GLY A 151 0.66 -6.00 2.56
N ARG A 152 1.77 -5.55 3.16
CA ARG A 152 2.71 -6.40 3.92
C ARG A 152 2.10 -6.90 5.23
N CYS A 153 1.30 -6.06 5.90
CA CYS A 153 0.55 -6.44 7.09
C CYS A 153 -0.46 -7.56 6.80
N ILE A 154 -1.27 -7.43 5.74
CA ILE A 154 -2.26 -8.44 5.33
C ILE A 154 -1.57 -9.74 4.91
N GLY A 155 -0.43 -9.64 4.22
CA GLY A 155 0.40 -10.81 3.91
C GLY A 155 0.89 -11.54 5.16
N ALA A 156 1.29 -10.81 6.21
CA ALA A 156 1.67 -11.38 7.50
C ALA A 156 0.48 -12.07 8.18
N CYS A 157 -0.70 -11.44 8.15
CA CYS A 157 -1.93 -12.05 8.68
C CYS A 157 -2.28 -13.36 7.96
N ALA A 158 -2.18 -13.39 6.63
CA ALA A 158 -2.53 -14.58 5.84
C ALA A 158 -1.59 -15.78 6.09
N LEU A 159 -0.33 -15.53 6.44
CA LEU A 159 0.64 -16.57 6.84
C LEU A 159 0.70 -16.79 8.36
N LYS A 160 -0.13 -16.07 9.14
CA LYS A 160 -0.16 -16.16 10.60
C LYS A 160 1.20 -15.90 11.25
N ILE A 161 1.97 -14.95 10.70
CA ILE A 161 3.22 -14.50 11.32
C ILE A 161 2.89 -13.95 12.72
N PRO A 162 3.58 -14.37 13.78
CA PRO A 162 3.15 -14.06 15.14
C PRO A 162 3.02 -12.57 15.44
N HIS A 163 3.94 -11.73 14.91
CA HIS A 163 3.88 -10.30 15.16
C HIS A 163 4.28 -9.46 13.93
N TYR A 164 3.45 -8.47 13.62
CA TYR A 164 3.74 -7.41 12.65
C TYR A 164 3.76 -6.05 13.35
N ILE A 165 4.87 -5.35 13.26
CA ILE A 165 5.06 -3.99 13.77
C ILE A 165 5.19 -3.07 12.57
N GLY A 166 4.24 -2.16 12.40
CA GLY A 166 4.25 -1.16 11.33
C GLY A 166 4.49 0.24 11.88
N ILE A 167 5.34 1.01 11.22
CA ILE A 167 5.53 2.43 11.47
C ILE A 167 5.13 3.17 10.20
N ASP A 168 4.34 4.24 10.33
CA ASP A 168 4.00 5.12 9.23
C ASP A 168 3.76 6.54 9.73
N ILE A 169 4.27 7.52 8.98
CA ILE A 169 4.10 8.93 9.32
C ILE A 169 2.67 9.44 9.01
N ASN A 170 1.95 8.76 8.11
CA ASN A 170 0.61 9.17 7.71
C ASN A 170 -0.46 8.74 8.73
N SER A 171 -0.75 9.62 9.68
CA SER A 171 -1.77 9.38 10.71
C SER A 171 -3.19 9.18 10.17
N ASN A 172 -3.49 9.59 8.92
CA ASN A 172 -4.80 9.33 8.30
C ASN A 172 -5.04 7.84 8.02
N LEU A 173 -3.99 7.02 8.02
CA LEU A 173 -4.11 5.57 7.90
C LEU A 173 -4.57 4.88 9.20
N LYS A 174 -4.57 5.59 10.32
CA LYS A 174 -4.91 5.03 11.63
C LYS A 174 -6.26 4.32 11.64
N ASP A 175 -7.31 4.97 11.16
CA ASP A 175 -8.65 4.39 11.10
C ASP A 175 -8.70 3.12 10.23
N GLY A 176 -7.96 3.12 9.10
CA GLY A 176 -7.84 1.96 8.23
C GLY A 176 -7.17 0.78 8.93
N TYR A 177 -6.08 1.02 9.64
CA TYR A 177 -5.37 -0.02 10.40
C TYR A 177 -6.13 -0.47 11.65
N ASP A 178 -6.86 0.41 12.33
CA ASP A 178 -7.71 0.01 13.46
C ASP A 178 -8.85 -0.91 13.00
N LYS A 179 -9.49 -0.62 11.87
CA LYS A 179 -10.46 -1.53 11.22
C LYS A 179 -9.79 -2.83 10.77
N MET A 180 -8.57 -2.78 10.24
CA MET A 180 -7.80 -3.96 9.85
C MET A 180 -7.52 -4.86 11.06
N LYS A 181 -7.08 -4.31 12.18
CA LYS A 181 -6.87 -5.05 13.44
C LYS A 181 -8.15 -5.74 13.90
N GLU A 182 -9.27 -5.02 13.93
CA GLU A 182 -10.56 -5.58 14.36
C GLU A 182 -11.04 -6.67 13.40
N PHE A 183 -10.90 -6.46 12.09
CA PHE A 183 -11.29 -7.43 11.07
C PHE A 183 -10.50 -8.75 11.17
N TYR A 184 -9.19 -8.68 11.41
CA TYR A 184 -8.33 -9.87 11.49
C TYR A 184 -8.25 -10.51 12.87
N LYS A 185 -8.78 -9.90 13.92
CA LYS A 185 -8.72 -10.34 15.30
C LYS A 185 -9.08 -11.82 15.50
N ASP A 186 -10.19 -12.25 14.86
CA ASP A 186 -10.70 -13.62 14.96
C ASP A 186 -10.35 -14.49 13.73
N LYS A 187 -9.57 -13.95 12.79
CA LYS A 187 -9.22 -14.59 11.51
C LYS A 187 -7.73 -14.90 11.39
N SER A 188 -6.89 -14.24 12.18
CA SER A 188 -5.44 -14.45 12.18
C SER A 188 -4.89 -14.41 13.60
N GLU A 189 -3.85 -15.17 13.85
CA GLU A 189 -3.10 -15.17 15.11
C GLU A 189 -2.07 -14.03 15.14
N THR A 190 -1.93 -13.26 14.07
CA THR A 190 -0.95 -12.19 13.96
C THR A 190 -1.32 -11.00 14.85
N LYS A 191 -0.46 -10.68 15.80
CA LYS A 191 -0.55 -9.43 16.53
C LYS A 191 -0.13 -8.28 15.62
N ILE A 192 -1.01 -7.30 15.40
CA ILE A 192 -0.73 -6.09 14.63
C ILE A 192 -0.47 -4.93 15.59
N SER A 193 0.75 -4.37 15.56
CA SER A 193 1.12 -3.17 16.30
C SER A 193 1.45 -2.06 15.32
N MET A 194 0.77 -0.90 15.45
CA MET A 194 1.02 0.25 14.57
C MET A 194 1.46 1.46 15.38
N ILE A 195 2.46 2.15 14.86
CA ILE A 195 2.99 3.41 15.38
C ILE A 195 2.83 4.45 14.28
N PHE A 196 2.09 5.52 14.55
CA PHE A 196 1.89 6.62 13.60
C PHE A 196 2.76 7.80 14.00
N GLU A 197 4.02 7.73 13.57
CA GLU A 197 5.06 8.72 13.86
C GLU A 197 6.11 8.70 12.76
N ASP A 198 6.94 9.75 12.69
CA ASP A 198 8.12 9.75 11.83
C ASP A 198 9.07 8.62 12.27
N SER A 199 9.36 7.70 11.35
CA SER A 199 10.24 6.56 11.60
C SER A 199 11.64 6.96 12.08
N LEU A 200 12.11 8.18 11.77
CA LEU A 200 13.37 8.70 12.31
C LEU A 200 13.30 9.05 13.80
N LEU A 201 12.11 9.34 14.33
CA LEU A 201 11.91 9.76 15.73
C LEU A 201 11.59 8.59 16.66
N VAL A 202 11.12 7.47 16.14
CA VAL A 202 10.79 6.28 16.91
C VAL A 202 12.02 5.75 17.66
N ASP A 203 11.83 5.36 18.93
CA ASP A 203 12.83 4.62 19.71
C ASP A 203 12.75 3.12 19.41
N TYR A 204 13.61 2.64 18.54
CA TYR A 204 13.68 1.23 18.13
C TYR A 204 14.10 0.28 19.26
N SER A 205 14.80 0.80 20.27
CA SER A 205 15.23 -0.02 21.43
C SER A 205 14.06 -0.42 22.34
N SER A 206 12.99 0.36 22.33
CA SER A 206 11.75 0.10 23.07
C SER A 206 10.80 -0.87 22.36
N LEU A 207 11.04 -1.15 21.08
CA LEU A 207 10.20 -2.07 20.32
C LEU A 207 10.40 -3.52 20.76
N PRO A 208 9.38 -4.39 20.60
CA PRO A 208 9.59 -5.84 20.68
C PRO A 208 10.72 -6.28 19.75
N LYS A 209 11.49 -7.28 20.17
CA LYS A 209 12.56 -7.84 19.33
C LYS A 209 11.97 -8.37 18.02
N TYR A 210 12.57 -7.99 16.90
CA TYR A 210 12.18 -8.41 15.57
C TYR A 210 13.33 -9.12 14.85
N ASP A 211 13.00 -10.13 14.07
CA ASP A 211 13.93 -10.94 13.29
C ASP A 211 13.86 -10.67 11.79
N MET A 212 12.94 -9.80 11.37
CA MET A 212 12.89 -9.29 10.00
C MET A 212 12.55 -7.79 9.98
N VAL A 213 13.31 -7.04 9.19
CA VAL A 213 12.88 -5.74 8.67
C VAL A 213 12.46 -5.95 7.21
N PHE A 214 11.22 -5.63 6.88
CA PHE A 214 10.76 -5.65 5.50
C PHE A 214 9.92 -4.44 5.18
N THR A 215 10.41 -3.59 4.29
CA THR A 215 9.79 -2.31 4.01
C THR A 215 9.94 -1.88 2.55
N SER A 216 9.07 -0.94 2.16
CA SER A 216 9.12 -0.22 0.90
C SER A 216 9.13 1.26 1.23
N PRO A 217 10.31 1.86 1.45
CA PRO A 217 10.41 3.26 1.85
C PRO A 217 9.97 4.18 0.69
N PRO A 218 9.60 5.45 0.97
CA PRO A 218 9.21 6.39 -0.07
C PRO A 218 10.33 6.57 -1.09
N TYR A 219 9.98 6.57 -2.38
CA TYR A 219 10.93 6.74 -3.48
C TYR A 219 11.12 8.22 -3.80
N TYR A 220 12.38 8.63 -3.98
CA TYR A 220 12.71 10.02 -4.32
C TYR A 220 11.91 10.52 -5.54
N ALA A 221 11.15 11.61 -5.35
CA ALA A 221 10.38 12.32 -6.36
C ALA A 221 9.32 11.54 -7.15
N LEU A 222 9.04 10.25 -6.84
CA LEU A 222 7.99 9.48 -7.52
C LEU A 222 6.59 9.78 -6.97
N GLU A 223 6.48 9.90 -5.66
CA GLU A 223 5.24 10.16 -4.95
C GLU A 223 5.47 11.28 -3.93
N LYS A 224 4.49 12.16 -3.79
CA LYS A 224 4.53 13.24 -2.81
C LYS A 224 3.52 12.95 -1.71
N TYR A 225 4.02 12.46 -0.61
CA TYR A 225 3.22 12.29 0.60
C TYR A 225 3.16 13.62 1.35
N SER A 226 1.98 14.00 1.83
CA SER A 226 1.76 15.29 2.53
C SER A 226 2.59 15.45 3.81
N HIS A 227 3.04 14.34 4.36
CA HIS A 227 3.79 14.29 5.62
C HIS A 227 5.30 14.12 5.45
N ASN A 228 5.78 13.89 4.21
CA ASN A 228 7.19 13.68 3.96
C ASN A 228 7.96 14.99 3.78
N VAL A 229 9.19 15.00 4.27
CA VAL A 229 10.16 16.05 3.96
C VAL A 229 10.50 16.00 2.48
N ASN A 230 10.49 17.16 1.80
CA ASN A 230 10.91 17.26 0.41
C ASN A 230 12.42 17.44 0.34
N TYR A 231 13.15 16.37 0.05
CA TYR A 231 14.58 16.42 -0.15
C TYR A 231 14.93 17.04 -1.51
N GLN A 232 15.89 17.99 -1.52
CA GLN A 232 16.29 18.68 -2.75
C GLN A 232 17.03 17.78 -3.74
N THR A 233 17.75 16.77 -3.23
CA THR A 233 18.56 15.84 -4.01
C THR A 233 18.44 14.42 -3.44
N LYS A 234 18.75 13.42 -4.30
CA LYS A 234 18.87 12.02 -3.84
C LYS A 234 19.96 11.85 -2.76
N SER A 235 21.08 12.58 -2.88
CA SER A 235 22.16 12.53 -1.88
C SER A 235 21.65 12.97 -0.52
N LYS A 236 20.95 14.09 -0.44
CA LYS A 236 20.35 14.56 0.83
C LYS A 236 19.35 13.57 1.39
N MET A 237 18.49 12.97 0.56
CA MET A 237 17.58 11.93 1.04
C MET A 237 18.33 10.71 1.56
N ASN A 238 19.44 10.32 0.93
CA ASN A 238 20.27 9.23 1.43
C ASN A 238 20.90 9.57 2.79
N GLU A 239 21.46 10.76 2.94
CA GLU A 239 22.15 11.19 4.16
C GLU A 239 21.21 11.45 5.33
N GLU A 240 20.09 12.14 5.08
CA GLU A 240 19.19 12.66 6.11
C GLU A 240 18.03 11.69 6.44
N PHE A 241 17.70 10.76 5.53
CA PHE A 241 16.58 9.84 5.71
C PHE A 241 17.00 8.37 5.65
N TYR A 242 17.45 7.85 4.51
CA TYR A 242 17.68 6.41 4.37
C TYR A 242 18.80 5.89 5.28
N THR A 243 19.95 6.55 5.32
CA THR A 243 21.09 6.10 6.13
C THR A 243 20.76 6.05 7.61
N PRO A 244 20.26 7.12 8.27
CA PRO A 244 19.90 7.07 9.68
C PRO A 244 18.75 6.10 9.96
N LEU A 245 17.74 6.03 9.08
CA LEU A 245 16.60 5.15 9.26
C LEU A 245 17.01 3.67 9.23
N PHE A 246 17.74 3.28 8.19
CA PHE A 246 18.16 1.88 8.05
C PHE A 246 19.16 1.48 9.13
N LYS A 247 20.05 2.39 9.55
CA LYS A 247 20.96 2.16 10.67
C LYS A 247 20.19 1.85 11.95
N LYS A 248 19.23 2.69 12.35
CA LYS A 248 18.40 2.47 13.54
C LYS A 248 17.69 1.11 13.51
N ALA A 249 17.04 0.78 12.38
CA ALA A 249 16.33 -0.47 12.24
C ALA A 249 17.27 -1.70 12.24
N TYR A 250 18.47 -1.58 11.68
CA TYR A 250 19.45 -2.64 11.63
C TYR A 250 20.12 -2.90 13.01
N GLU A 251 20.46 -1.85 13.75
CA GLU A 251 21.12 -1.95 15.06
C GLU A 251 20.26 -2.67 16.12
N ASN A 252 18.92 -2.68 15.92
CA ASN A 252 17.98 -3.35 16.81
C ASN A 252 17.43 -4.67 16.26
N LEU A 253 17.85 -5.07 15.05
CA LEU A 253 17.51 -6.35 14.45
C LEU A 253 18.20 -7.49 15.21
N GLN A 254 17.48 -8.59 15.42
CA GLN A 254 18.04 -9.77 16.07
C GLN A 254 19.23 -10.35 15.28
N PRO A 255 20.22 -10.97 15.94
CA PRO A 255 21.26 -11.71 15.26
C PRO A 255 20.66 -12.75 14.28
N ASN A 256 21.25 -12.88 13.10
CA ASN A 256 20.76 -13.70 11.99
C ASN A 256 19.40 -13.27 11.42
N GLY A 257 18.89 -12.09 11.79
CA GLY A 257 17.71 -11.51 11.19
C GLY A 257 17.94 -11.00 9.76
N HIS A 258 16.86 -10.76 9.04
CA HIS A 258 16.91 -10.35 7.65
C HIS A 258 16.43 -8.91 7.46
N PHE A 259 17.19 -8.12 6.70
CA PHE A 259 16.82 -6.76 6.33
C PHE A 259 16.52 -6.70 4.83
N ILE A 260 15.25 -6.53 4.48
CA ILE A 260 14.76 -6.60 3.10
C ILE A 260 14.16 -5.26 2.69
N LEU A 261 14.64 -4.74 1.58
CA LEU A 261 14.19 -3.47 1.01
C LEU A 261 13.56 -3.71 -0.36
N ASN A 262 12.34 -3.23 -0.54
CA ASN A 262 11.77 -3.04 -1.86
C ASN A 262 12.16 -1.65 -2.36
N VAL A 263 13.00 -1.60 -3.37
CA VAL A 263 13.49 -0.36 -4.00
C VAL A 263 13.10 -0.31 -5.47
N ASN A 264 12.99 0.91 -6.02
CA ASN A 264 12.62 1.14 -7.41
C ASN A 264 13.78 1.81 -8.18
#